data_95ba3630925682c4beab09a0ee81679e
#
_entry.id   95ba3630925682c4beab09a0ee81679e
#
_cell.length_a   1.000
_cell.length_b   1.000
_cell.length_c   1.000
_cell.angle_alpha   90.00
_cell.angle_beta   90.00
_cell.angle_gamma   90.00
#
_symmetry.space_group_name_H-M   'P 1'
#
loop_
_entity.id
_entity.type
_entity.pdbx_description
1 polymer ?
#
loop_
_entity_poly.entity_id
_entity_poly.type
_entity_poly.pdbx_seq_one_letter_code
_entity_poly.pdbx_strand_id
1 'polypeptide(L)'
;SYKFETPIKKGVKTPIRIEWQPDGDVSYCGLRVAAPRSEAEKNQLSIWSEMSPDMDYYFIAGQNLDEVISGYRTLTGKASLYPKWTLGFWQSRERYKSSKDIEENLKKFRDLKIPVDNIVQDWNYWKLDSWGSHEFEAARYPHPQAMLDSVHAMNGRFMISVWPKFYDTVKNYKEIDAKGWMYHQAIKDDIHDWLGFRGSFYDAYDAGARKMFWRQMDENLYTKYKFGTDAWWMDASEPNVRDCTPMWYRKALSGPTALGTSTEYFNAYSIVNADAIYHGQRSVNPNQRVFLLTRSGFAGEQRYSTAIWSGDIATRWEDMRAQMTAGLNYSMAGLPFWGMDQGGFCVENRYVAAQQEFDKTGKENADLKEWRELQARWNQFGCFVPLYRAHGQWPLREVWNIAPADHPAYKTIVAYDKLRYRLMPY
;
A
#
# COMPACT_ATOMS: atom_id res chain seq x y z
N SER A 1 15.67 0.40 8.84
CA SER A 1 16.34 1.25 9.84
C SER A 1 16.43 0.51 11.17
N TYR A 2 17.56 0.69 11.86
CA TYR A 2 17.77 0.14 13.19
C TYR A 2 17.55 1.23 14.23
N LYS A 3 16.90 0.89 15.33
CA LYS A 3 16.68 1.79 16.48
C LYS A 3 17.34 1.18 17.71
N PHE A 4 18.13 1.97 18.41
CA PHE A 4 18.74 1.58 19.69
C PHE A 4 18.72 2.77 20.64
N GLU A 5 18.82 2.49 21.92
CA GLU A 5 18.90 3.47 22.99
C GLU A 5 20.24 3.34 23.71
N THR A 6 20.89 4.44 24.01
CA THR A 6 22.14 4.45 24.75
C THR A 6 22.14 5.58 25.78
N PRO A 7 22.60 5.32 27.01
CA PRO A 7 22.70 6.37 28.02
C PRO A 7 23.85 7.33 27.67
N ILE A 8 23.53 8.62 27.66
CA ILE A 8 24.52 9.69 27.50
C ILE A 8 24.46 10.65 28.68
N LYS A 9 25.59 11.29 29.01
CA LYS A 9 25.65 12.28 30.10
C LYS A 9 25.66 13.68 29.54
N LYS A 10 24.82 14.56 30.10
CA LYS A 10 24.78 15.98 29.73
C LYS A 10 26.16 16.61 29.85
N GLY A 11 26.61 17.34 28.82
CA GLY A 11 27.90 18.04 28.78
C GLY A 11 29.12 17.15 28.52
N VAL A 12 28.95 15.83 28.35
CA VAL A 12 30.04 14.92 28.02
C VAL A 12 30.00 14.57 26.53
N LYS A 13 31.11 14.77 25.84
CA LYS A 13 31.27 14.33 24.45
C LYS A 13 31.32 12.81 24.41
N THR A 14 30.33 12.19 23.73
CA THR A 14 30.26 10.74 23.58
C THR A 14 30.66 10.39 22.14
N PRO A 15 31.78 9.67 21.93
CA PRO A 15 32.16 9.25 20.58
C PRO A 15 31.18 8.21 20.05
N ILE A 16 30.79 8.38 18.79
CA ILE A 16 29.94 7.42 18.07
C ILE A 16 30.75 6.94 16.86
N ARG A 17 30.86 5.64 16.71
CA ARG A 17 31.44 5.01 15.52
C ARG A 17 30.34 4.30 14.74
N ILE A 18 30.22 4.62 13.47
CA ILE A 18 29.32 3.95 12.54
C ILE A 18 30.18 3.24 11.52
N GLU A 19 30.00 1.94 11.40
CA GLU A 19 30.57 1.14 10.33
C GLU A 19 29.43 0.76 9.39
N TRP A 20 29.59 1.09 8.12
CA TRP A 20 28.60 0.84 7.11
C TRP A 20 29.26 0.22 5.88
N GLN A 21 28.75 -0.94 5.50
CA GLN A 21 29.15 -1.61 4.28
C GLN A 21 27.99 -1.53 3.29
N PRO A 22 28.14 -0.81 2.16
CA PRO A 22 27.09 -0.73 1.16
C PRO A 22 26.85 -2.09 0.52
N ASP A 23 25.57 -2.41 0.28
CA ASP A 23 25.13 -3.61 -0.40
C ASP A 23 24.34 -3.17 -1.65
N GLY A 24 25.03 -3.04 -2.79
CA GLY A 24 24.47 -2.59 -4.05
C GLY A 24 24.85 -1.15 -4.47
N ASP A 25 24.36 -0.75 -5.63
CA ASP A 25 24.73 0.52 -6.30
C ASP A 25 24.07 1.75 -5.68
N VAL A 26 22.94 1.57 -5.00
CA VAL A 26 22.21 2.63 -4.31
C VAL A 26 22.20 2.35 -2.82
N SER A 27 23.03 3.08 -2.10
CA SER A 27 23.23 2.86 -0.67
C SER A 27 23.06 4.17 0.10
N TYR A 28 22.38 4.10 1.25
CA TYR A 28 22.16 5.24 2.13
C TYR A 28 22.51 4.89 3.58
N CYS A 29 23.32 5.72 4.21
CA CYS A 29 23.61 5.65 5.64
C CYS A 29 23.30 7.00 6.28
N GLY A 30 22.46 7.02 7.29
CA GLY A 30 22.13 8.21 8.04
C GLY A 30 21.94 7.93 9.52
N LEU A 31 22.38 8.82 10.38
CA LEU A 31 22.15 8.78 11.81
C LEU A 31 21.15 9.86 12.21
N ARG A 32 20.06 9.45 12.85
CA ARG A 32 19.15 10.36 13.53
C ARG A 32 19.26 10.16 15.03
N VAL A 33 19.55 11.26 15.73
CA VAL A 33 19.58 11.28 17.20
C VAL A 33 18.33 12.01 17.70
N ALA A 34 17.61 11.38 18.63
CA ALA A 34 16.47 11.98 19.31
C ALA A 34 16.62 11.81 20.82
N ALA A 35 16.46 12.88 21.58
CA ALA A 35 16.36 12.79 23.02
C ALA A 35 15.01 12.20 23.44
N PRO A 36 14.93 11.39 24.52
CA PRO A 36 13.66 11.01 25.12
C PRO A 36 12.88 12.27 25.56
N ARG A 37 11.56 12.23 25.45
CA ARG A 37 10.72 13.29 26.03
C ARG A 37 10.88 13.28 27.56
N SER A 38 11.00 14.47 28.15
CA SER A 38 10.92 14.63 29.61
C SER A 38 9.54 14.23 30.13
N GLU A 39 9.41 13.91 31.44
CA GLU A 39 8.09 13.60 32.03
C GLU A 39 7.10 14.76 31.86
N ALA A 40 7.58 16.01 31.93
CA ALA A 40 6.74 17.19 31.70
C ALA A 40 6.23 17.25 30.25
N GLU A 41 7.07 16.89 29.26
CA GLU A 41 6.68 16.89 27.83
C GLU A 41 5.75 15.74 27.46
N LYS A 42 5.73 14.64 28.22
CA LYS A 42 4.84 13.51 27.97
C LYS A 42 3.35 13.88 28.13
N ASN A 43 3.06 14.88 28.95
CA ASN A 43 1.71 15.36 29.22
C ASN A 43 1.33 16.61 28.42
N GLN A 44 2.14 16.98 27.42
CA GLN A 44 1.90 18.12 26.56
C GLN A 44 1.51 17.67 25.15
N LEU A 45 0.48 18.34 24.61
CA LEU A 45 0.16 18.26 23.18
C LEU A 45 0.81 19.46 22.49
N SER A 46 1.68 19.17 21.52
CA SER A 46 2.26 20.19 20.65
C SER A 46 1.75 19.98 19.22
N ILE A 47 1.17 21.04 18.67
CA ILE A 47 0.73 21.07 17.27
C ILE A 47 1.66 22.03 16.53
N TRP A 48 2.23 21.55 15.43
CA TRP A 48 3.12 22.33 14.59
C TRP A 48 2.77 22.15 13.12
N SER A 49 2.77 23.21 12.37
CA SER A 49 2.64 23.22 10.92
C SER A 49 3.78 24.01 10.29
N GLU A 50 4.32 23.54 9.18
CA GLU A 50 5.36 24.25 8.43
C GLU A 50 4.77 25.48 7.73
N MET A 51 3.54 25.40 7.26
CA MET A 51 2.81 26.47 6.62
C MET A 51 1.31 26.32 6.90
N SER A 52 0.71 27.38 7.42
CA SER A 52 -0.73 27.48 7.60
C SER A 52 -1.09 28.96 7.72
N PRO A 53 -2.15 29.45 7.07
CA PRO A 53 -2.63 30.82 7.25
C PRO A 53 -3.20 31.06 8.66
N ASP A 54 -3.75 30.01 9.26
CA ASP A 54 -4.46 30.05 10.53
C ASP A 54 -4.13 28.87 11.43
N MET A 55 -4.54 28.95 12.69
CA MET A 55 -4.62 27.80 13.60
C MET A 55 -6.10 27.45 13.80
N ASP A 56 -6.58 26.49 13.03
CA ASP A 56 -7.94 25.96 13.13
C ASP A 56 -7.91 24.53 13.67
N TYR A 57 -8.64 24.28 14.76
CA TYR A 57 -8.73 22.97 15.37
C TYR A 57 -10.10 22.72 15.98
N TYR A 58 -10.48 21.45 16.04
CA TYR A 58 -11.72 21.00 16.66
C TYR A 58 -11.39 20.15 17.88
N PHE A 59 -12.02 20.47 19.02
CA PHE A 59 -12.01 19.62 20.19
C PHE A 59 -13.34 18.87 20.26
N ILE A 60 -13.28 17.54 20.26
CA ILE A 60 -14.45 16.67 20.27
C ILE A 60 -14.51 15.99 21.63
N ALA A 61 -15.47 16.41 22.45
CA ALA A 61 -15.74 15.79 23.74
C ALA A 61 -16.66 14.58 23.61
N GLY A 62 -16.46 13.57 24.45
CA GLY A 62 -17.32 12.39 24.55
C GLY A 62 -17.13 11.69 25.89
N GLN A 63 -18.12 10.92 26.33
CA GLN A 63 -18.07 10.11 27.56
C GLN A 63 -17.14 8.89 27.38
N ASN A 64 -16.94 8.45 26.15
CA ASN A 64 -16.14 7.31 25.77
C ASN A 64 -15.58 7.50 24.34
N LEU A 65 -14.70 6.59 23.90
CA LEU A 65 -14.07 6.67 22.59
C LEU A 65 -15.06 6.54 21.42
N ASP A 66 -16.14 5.80 21.57
CA ASP A 66 -17.14 5.64 20.52
C ASP A 66 -17.86 6.95 20.22
N GLU A 67 -18.18 7.73 21.25
CA GLU A 67 -18.76 9.07 21.09
C GLU A 67 -17.79 10.04 20.44
N VAL A 68 -16.50 10.01 20.83
CA VAL A 68 -15.46 10.85 20.22
C VAL A 68 -15.31 10.50 18.72
N ILE A 69 -15.24 9.22 18.36
CA ILE A 69 -15.15 8.77 16.96
C ILE A 69 -16.43 9.11 16.19
N SER A 70 -17.60 9.01 16.83
CA SER A 70 -18.87 9.42 16.21
C SER A 70 -18.89 10.93 15.91
N GLY A 71 -18.45 11.75 16.85
CA GLY A 71 -18.28 13.19 16.66
C GLY A 71 -17.27 13.52 15.55
N TYR A 72 -16.12 12.82 15.53
CA TYR A 72 -15.13 12.95 14.46
C TYR A 72 -15.72 12.64 13.09
N ARG A 73 -16.52 11.58 12.96
CA ARG A 73 -17.17 11.21 11.70
C ARG A 73 -18.29 12.18 11.29
N THR A 74 -18.85 12.91 12.22
CA THR A 74 -19.80 14.00 11.90
C THR A 74 -19.08 15.12 11.15
N LEU A 75 -17.85 15.43 11.52
CA LEU A 75 -17.02 16.45 10.85
C LEU A 75 -16.39 15.94 9.56
N THR A 76 -15.88 14.71 9.54
CA THR A 76 -15.04 14.21 8.46
C THR A 76 -15.75 13.27 7.48
N GLY A 77 -17.00 12.92 7.77
CA GLY A 77 -17.84 12.03 6.96
C GLY A 77 -17.90 10.60 7.51
N LYS A 78 -19.04 9.95 7.24
CA LYS A 78 -19.29 8.56 7.65
C LYS A 78 -18.44 7.58 6.86
N ALA A 79 -18.00 6.49 7.49
CA ALA A 79 -17.36 5.38 6.79
C ALA A 79 -18.35 4.68 5.87
N SER A 80 -17.91 4.37 4.66
CA SER A 80 -18.68 3.59 3.71
C SER A 80 -18.74 2.11 4.11
N LEU A 81 -19.83 1.42 3.74
CA LEU A 81 -19.94 -0.01 3.93
C LEU A 81 -19.17 -0.76 2.83
N TYR A 82 -18.17 -1.52 3.22
CA TYR A 82 -17.33 -2.28 2.33
C TYR A 82 -18.03 -3.52 1.76
N PRO A 83 -17.62 -4.03 0.59
CA PRO A 83 -18.04 -5.34 0.12
C PRO A 83 -17.61 -6.44 1.09
N LYS A 84 -18.46 -7.44 1.33
CA LYS A 84 -18.17 -8.53 2.29
C LYS A 84 -16.88 -9.29 1.97
N TRP A 85 -16.57 -9.51 0.71
CA TRP A 85 -15.37 -10.23 0.27
C TRP A 85 -14.06 -9.56 0.71
N THR A 86 -14.07 -8.25 1.00
CA THR A 86 -12.88 -7.55 1.48
C THR A 86 -12.43 -8.00 2.86
N LEU A 87 -13.32 -8.65 3.61
CA LEU A 87 -13.03 -9.23 4.92
C LEU A 87 -12.40 -10.63 4.84
N GLY A 88 -12.37 -11.27 3.66
CA GLY A 88 -11.71 -12.53 3.43
C GLY A 88 -10.20 -12.41 3.24
N PHE A 89 -9.56 -13.50 2.82
CA PHE A 89 -8.13 -13.51 2.52
C PHE A 89 -7.85 -12.97 1.12
N TRP A 90 -6.78 -12.17 0.99
CA TRP A 90 -6.31 -11.63 -0.27
C TRP A 90 -4.92 -12.16 -0.57
N GLN A 91 -4.80 -12.79 -1.71
CA GLN A 91 -3.50 -13.20 -2.23
C GLN A 91 -2.92 -12.15 -3.14
N SER A 92 -1.79 -11.63 -2.75
CA SER A 92 -0.99 -10.68 -3.51
C SER A 92 0.48 -11.04 -3.42
N ARG A 93 1.27 -10.55 -4.35
CA ARG A 93 2.73 -10.56 -4.34
C ARG A 93 3.27 -9.50 -5.29
N GLU A 94 4.45 -9.05 -5.10
CA GLU A 94 5.21 -8.34 -6.11
C GLU A 94 5.98 -9.37 -6.96
N ARG A 95 5.48 -9.71 -8.15
CA ARG A 95 4.16 -9.49 -8.73
C ARG A 95 3.76 -10.67 -9.62
N TYR A 96 2.48 -10.80 -9.93
CA TYR A 96 2.03 -11.66 -11.02
C TYR A 96 2.42 -11.04 -12.35
N LYS A 97 2.99 -11.85 -13.26
CA LYS A 97 3.60 -11.38 -14.49
C LYS A 97 2.71 -11.54 -15.73
N SER A 98 1.62 -12.31 -15.61
CA SER A 98 0.74 -12.63 -16.74
C SER A 98 -0.66 -13.03 -16.27
N SER A 99 -1.64 -13.04 -17.19
CA SER A 99 -2.96 -13.62 -16.95
C SER A 99 -2.89 -15.06 -16.47
N LYS A 100 -1.99 -15.86 -17.06
CA LYS A 100 -1.77 -17.25 -16.66
C LYS A 100 -1.33 -17.38 -15.20
N ASP A 101 -0.41 -16.53 -14.74
CA ASP A 101 0.02 -16.51 -13.34
C ASP A 101 -1.16 -16.29 -12.37
N ILE A 102 -2.05 -15.34 -12.69
CA ILE A 102 -3.22 -15.02 -11.88
C ILE A 102 -4.18 -16.22 -11.82
N GLU A 103 -4.54 -16.76 -13.00
CA GLU A 103 -5.51 -17.84 -13.11
C GLU A 103 -5.01 -19.14 -12.46
N GLU A 104 -3.75 -19.51 -12.69
CA GLU A 104 -3.15 -20.74 -12.13
C GLU A 104 -3.03 -20.66 -10.61
N ASN A 105 -2.65 -19.51 -10.05
CA ASN A 105 -2.56 -19.36 -8.60
C ASN A 105 -3.93 -19.37 -7.94
N LEU A 106 -4.94 -18.67 -8.47
CA LEU A 106 -6.29 -18.72 -7.93
C LEU A 106 -6.88 -20.14 -8.03
N LYS A 107 -6.69 -20.80 -9.18
CA LYS A 107 -7.10 -22.20 -9.37
C LYS A 107 -6.45 -23.11 -8.33
N LYS A 108 -5.15 -22.95 -8.05
CA LYS A 108 -4.44 -23.77 -7.06
C LYS A 108 -4.98 -23.58 -5.64
N PHE A 109 -5.39 -22.37 -5.25
CA PHE A 109 -6.12 -22.18 -3.99
C PHE A 109 -7.40 -23.00 -3.95
N ARG A 110 -8.19 -23.01 -5.05
CA ARG A 110 -9.43 -23.80 -5.14
C ARG A 110 -9.16 -25.29 -5.09
N ASP A 111 -8.19 -25.79 -5.86
CA ASP A 111 -7.81 -27.20 -5.88
C ASP A 111 -7.36 -27.71 -4.49
N LEU A 112 -6.63 -26.89 -3.75
CA LEU A 112 -6.17 -27.18 -2.39
C LEU A 112 -7.22 -26.90 -1.31
N LYS A 113 -8.42 -26.39 -1.68
CA LYS A 113 -9.50 -26.01 -0.77
C LYS A 113 -9.04 -25.04 0.33
N ILE A 114 -8.18 -24.10 -0.06
CA ILE A 114 -7.72 -23.00 0.79
C ILE A 114 -8.58 -21.77 0.43
N PRO A 115 -9.28 -21.18 1.40
CA PRO A 115 -10.10 -20.00 1.14
C PRO A 115 -9.28 -18.83 0.60
N VAL A 116 -9.85 -18.10 -0.34
CA VAL A 116 -9.33 -16.82 -0.85
C VAL A 116 -10.46 -16.10 -1.57
N ASP A 117 -10.60 -14.80 -1.31
CA ASP A 117 -11.63 -13.99 -1.95
C ASP A 117 -11.08 -13.07 -3.03
N ASN A 118 -9.85 -12.58 -2.88
CA ASN A 118 -9.27 -11.60 -3.78
C ASN A 118 -7.89 -12.02 -4.27
N ILE A 119 -7.66 -11.86 -5.57
CA ILE A 119 -6.31 -11.92 -6.17
C ILE A 119 -5.94 -10.55 -6.69
N VAL A 120 -4.72 -10.12 -6.41
CA VAL A 120 -4.30 -8.73 -6.62
C VAL A 120 -3.24 -8.66 -7.72
N GLN A 121 -3.54 -7.88 -8.76
CA GLN A 121 -2.56 -7.50 -9.77
C GLN A 121 -1.82 -6.25 -9.31
N ASP A 122 -0.55 -6.40 -9.05
CA ASP A 122 0.36 -5.32 -8.72
C ASP A 122 0.82 -4.57 -9.97
N TRP A 123 1.70 -3.56 -9.78
CA TRP A 123 2.23 -2.72 -10.84
C TRP A 123 2.87 -3.51 -12.01
N ASN A 124 3.23 -2.80 -13.10
CA ASN A 124 3.87 -3.36 -14.30
C ASN A 124 3.05 -4.45 -15.02
N TYR A 125 1.72 -4.30 -15.07
CA TYR A 125 0.90 -5.06 -16.00
C TYR A 125 0.88 -4.42 -17.42
N TRP A 126 1.34 -3.19 -17.51
CA TRP A 126 1.57 -2.42 -18.75
C TRP A 126 2.92 -2.74 -19.39
N LYS A 127 3.14 -2.28 -20.61
CA LYS A 127 4.44 -2.31 -21.27
C LYS A 127 5.46 -1.50 -20.47
N LEU A 128 6.69 -1.97 -20.33
CA LEU A 128 7.69 -1.44 -19.38
C LEU A 128 7.86 0.09 -19.43
N ASP A 129 7.80 0.68 -20.62
CA ASP A 129 7.95 2.12 -20.90
C ASP A 129 6.64 2.90 -20.82
N SER A 130 5.55 2.29 -20.33
CA SER A 130 4.19 2.82 -20.45
C SER A 130 3.47 2.98 -19.12
N TRP A 131 4.20 3.33 -18.06
CA TRP A 131 3.59 3.62 -16.75
C TRP A 131 2.57 4.75 -16.86
N GLY A 132 1.35 4.52 -16.36
CA GLY A 132 0.22 5.47 -16.47
C GLY A 132 -0.63 5.30 -17.73
N SER A 133 -0.31 4.34 -18.63
CA SER A 133 -1.19 4.01 -19.75
C SER A 133 -2.51 3.39 -19.31
N HIS A 134 -2.53 2.74 -18.13
CA HIS A 134 -3.64 1.92 -17.62
C HIS A 134 -4.06 0.80 -18.58
N GLU A 135 -3.13 0.24 -19.35
CA GLU A 135 -3.38 -0.81 -20.33
C GLU A 135 -2.64 -2.09 -20.00
N PHE A 136 -3.31 -3.22 -20.16
CA PHE A 136 -2.63 -4.52 -20.08
C PHE A 136 -1.72 -4.72 -21.30
N GLU A 137 -0.48 -5.15 -21.05
CA GLU A 137 0.44 -5.54 -22.14
C GLU A 137 -0.04 -6.81 -22.82
N ALA A 138 -0.36 -6.72 -24.10
CA ALA A 138 -1.01 -7.81 -24.86
C ALA A 138 -0.19 -9.11 -24.89
N ALA A 139 1.13 -9.05 -24.83
CA ALA A 139 1.98 -10.25 -24.81
C ALA A 139 1.81 -11.07 -23.53
N ARG A 140 1.60 -10.43 -22.40
CA ARG A 140 1.42 -11.07 -21.09
C ARG A 140 -0.04 -11.27 -20.70
N TYR A 141 -0.90 -10.43 -21.23
CA TYR A 141 -2.35 -10.42 -20.96
C TYR A 141 -3.12 -10.38 -22.30
N PRO A 142 -3.08 -11.48 -23.09
CA PRO A 142 -3.65 -11.46 -24.47
C PRO A 142 -5.18 -11.29 -24.46
N HIS A 143 -5.85 -11.74 -23.39
CA HIS A 143 -7.32 -11.72 -23.27
C HIS A 143 -7.74 -11.27 -21.87
N PRO A 144 -7.59 -9.98 -21.50
CA PRO A 144 -7.86 -9.53 -20.13
C PRO A 144 -9.30 -9.77 -19.68
N GLN A 145 -10.29 -9.60 -20.56
CA GLN A 145 -11.69 -9.91 -20.23
C GLN A 145 -11.87 -11.39 -19.85
N ALA A 146 -11.29 -12.31 -20.60
CA ALA A 146 -11.40 -13.74 -20.29
C ALA A 146 -10.71 -14.09 -18.96
N MET A 147 -9.58 -13.46 -18.64
CA MET A 147 -8.93 -13.60 -17.34
C MET A 147 -9.85 -13.14 -16.21
N LEU A 148 -10.49 -11.97 -16.32
CA LEU A 148 -11.41 -11.45 -15.31
C LEU A 148 -12.65 -12.37 -15.17
N ASP A 149 -13.21 -12.83 -16.27
CA ASP A 149 -14.32 -13.77 -16.28
C ASP A 149 -13.93 -15.09 -15.60
N SER A 150 -12.70 -15.58 -15.84
CA SER A 150 -12.15 -16.78 -15.20
C SER A 150 -12.00 -16.61 -13.68
N VAL A 151 -11.47 -15.44 -13.24
CA VAL A 151 -11.36 -15.11 -11.81
C VAL A 151 -12.74 -15.12 -11.16
N HIS A 152 -13.74 -14.50 -11.76
CA HIS A 152 -15.11 -14.46 -11.25
C HIS A 152 -15.78 -15.83 -11.28
N ALA A 153 -15.57 -16.63 -12.33
CA ALA A 153 -16.08 -18.00 -12.41
C ALA A 153 -15.54 -18.91 -11.31
N MET A 154 -14.31 -18.65 -10.86
CA MET A 154 -13.72 -19.29 -9.68
C MET A 154 -14.16 -18.66 -8.36
N ASN A 155 -15.20 -17.82 -8.35
CA ASN A 155 -15.67 -17.09 -7.17
C ASN A 155 -14.57 -16.26 -6.49
N GLY A 156 -13.68 -15.70 -7.30
CA GLY A 156 -12.65 -14.74 -6.86
C GLY A 156 -13.06 -13.29 -7.18
N ARG A 157 -12.33 -12.34 -6.61
CA ARG A 157 -12.39 -10.93 -6.93
C ARG A 157 -11.05 -10.47 -7.45
N PHE A 158 -11.05 -9.41 -8.23
CA PHE A 158 -9.86 -8.87 -8.85
C PHE A 158 -9.60 -7.43 -8.43
N MET A 159 -8.47 -7.19 -7.79
CA MET A 159 -7.98 -5.85 -7.48
C MET A 159 -6.78 -5.54 -8.36
N ILE A 160 -6.65 -4.30 -8.82
CA ILE A 160 -5.53 -3.86 -9.64
C ILE A 160 -4.88 -2.61 -9.07
N SER A 161 -3.54 -2.58 -9.13
CA SER A 161 -2.73 -1.44 -8.72
C SER A 161 -2.85 -0.31 -9.75
N VAL A 162 -3.19 0.88 -9.27
CA VAL A 162 -3.26 2.11 -10.06
C VAL A 162 -2.48 3.21 -9.34
N TRP A 163 -1.45 3.70 -10.00
CA TRP A 163 -0.63 4.78 -9.48
C TRP A 163 -1.08 6.11 -10.07
N PRO A 164 -1.08 7.20 -9.32
CA PRO A 164 -1.29 8.53 -9.88
C PRO A 164 -0.04 9.07 -10.60
N LYS A 165 0.85 8.19 -11.04
CA LYS A 165 2.12 8.44 -11.72
C LYS A 165 2.02 8.13 -13.20
N PHE A 166 2.66 8.95 -14.02
CA PHE A 166 2.69 8.81 -15.47
C PHE A 166 4.10 9.07 -16.00
N TYR A 167 4.57 8.24 -16.94
CA TYR A 167 5.73 8.59 -17.74
C TYR A 167 5.38 9.68 -18.75
N ASP A 168 6.27 10.64 -18.98
CA ASP A 168 6.04 11.80 -19.84
C ASP A 168 5.86 11.46 -21.33
N THR A 169 6.22 10.24 -21.71
CA THR A 169 6.05 9.71 -23.07
C THR A 169 4.65 9.16 -23.34
N VAL A 170 3.88 8.76 -22.32
CA VAL A 170 2.57 8.12 -22.52
C VAL A 170 1.49 9.09 -22.94
N LYS A 171 0.52 8.60 -23.69
CA LYS A 171 -0.62 9.39 -24.17
C LYS A 171 -1.39 10.06 -23.02
N ASN A 172 -1.64 9.31 -21.96
CA ASN A 172 -2.39 9.77 -20.79
C ASN A 172 -1.70 10.94 -20.08
N TYR A 173 -0.36 10.91 -19.96
CA TYR A 173 0.41 12.06 -19.47
C TYR A 173 0.16 13.29 -20.32
N LYS A 174 0.39 13.17 -21.64
CA LYS A 174 0.28 14.30 -22.58
C LYS A 174 -1.11 14.93 -22.59
N GLU A 175 -2.14 14.12 -22.38
CA GLU A 175 -3.53 14.58 -22.33
C GLU A 175 -3.79 15.41 -21.06
N ILE A 176 -3.31 14.96 -19.88
CA ILE A 176 -3.43 15.68 -18.62
C ILE A 176 -2.54 16.95 -18.66
N ASP A 177 -1.32 16.81 -19.17
CA ASP A 177 -0.34 17.90 -19.28
C ASP A 177 -0.79 19.04 -20.18
N ALA A 178 -1.47 18.74 -21.29
CA ALA A 178 -2.05 19.73 -22.20
C ALA A 178 -3.10 20.63 -21.54
N LYS A 179 -3.59 20.26 -20.33
CA LYS A 179 -4.49 21.06 -19.50
C LYS A 179 -3.76 21.77 -18.36
N GLY A 180 -2.46 21.59 -18.23
CA GLY A 180 -1.66 22.14 -17.15
C GLY A 180 -1.88 21.41 -15.81
N TRP A 181 -2.30 20.16 -15.82
CA TRP A 181 -2.66 19.39 -14.63
C TRP A 181 -1.60 18.35 -14.21
N MET A 182 -0.38 18.43 -14.79
CA MET A 182 0.76 17.62 -14.34
C MET A 182 1.74 18.46 -13.52
N TYR A 183 2.35 17.86 -12.52
CA TYR A 183 3.50 18.47 -11.86
C TYR A 183 4.73 18.40 -12.77
N HIS A 184 5.44 19.50 -12.94
CA HIS A 184 6.52 19.60 -13.93
C HIS A 184 7.93 19.53 -13.34
N GLN A 185 8.09 19.71 -12.02
CA GLN A 185 9.44 19.84 -11.46
C GLN A 185 10.28 18.58 -11.66
N ALA A 186 9.69 17.38 -11.51
CA ALA A 186 10.40 16.12 -11.77
C ALA A 186 10.91 16.01 -13.21
N ILE A 187 10.15 16.52 -14.17
CA ILE A 187 10.53 16.52 -15.59
C ILE A 187 11.65 17.54 -15.85
N LYS A 188 11.57 18.74 -15.24
CA LYS A 188 12.60 19.77 -15.36
C LYS A 188 13.94 19.35 -14.76
N ASP A 189 13.89 18.62 -13.64
CA ASP A 189 15.07 18.12 -12.93
C ASP A 189 15.57 16.80 -13.50
N ASP A 190 14.97 16.31 -14.59
CA ASP A 190 15.31 15.06 -15.27
C ASP A 190 15.34 13.84 -14.33
N ILE A 191 14.35 13.74 -13.44
CA ILE A 191 14.28 12.67 -12.46
C ILE A 191 13.83 11.37 -13.12
N HIS A 192 14.68 10.36 -13.04
CA HIS A 192 14.40 9.00 -13.48
C HIS A 192 14.08 8.11 -12.27
N ASP A 193 13.14 7.20 -12.46
CA ASP A 193 12.86 6.17 -11.48
C ASP A 193 13.85 4.99 -11.59
N TRP A 194 13.62 3.95 -10.79
CA TRP A 194 14.48 2.75 -10.74
C TRP A 194 14.47 1.91 -12.03
N LEU A 195 13.53 2.16 -12.93
CA LEU A 195 13.49 1.54 -14.27
C LEU A 195 14.18 2.39 -15.32
N GLY A 196 14.66 3.58 -14.97
CA GLY A 196 15.36 4.50 -15.86
C GLY A 196 14.44 5.40 -16.70
N PHE A 197 13.16 5.51 -16.35
CA PHE A 197 12.20 6.34 -17.08
C PHE A 197 11.83 7.59 -16.29
N ARG A 198 11.54 8.66 -17.01
CA ARG A 198 11.13 9.94 -16.46
C ARG A 198 9.61 10.03 -16.36
N GLY A 199 9.12 10.53 -15.23
CA GLY A 199 7.69 10.64 -15.00
C GLY A 199 7.35 11.60 -13.88
N SER A 200 6.04 11.86 -13.75
CA SER A 200 5.50 12.74 -12.70
C SER A 200 4.11 12.29 -12.27
N PHE A 201 3.52 13.04 -11.35
CA PHE A 201 2.19 12.84 -10.81
C PHE A 201 1.23 13.91 -11.33
N TYR A 202 -0.05 13.57 -11.47
CA TYR A 202 -1.05 14.56 -11.81
C TYR A 202 -1.47 15.38 -10.58
N ASP A 203 -1.97 16.61 -10.80
CA ASP A 203 -2.48 17.46 -9.73
C ASP A 203 -3.90 17.02 -9.33
N ALA A 204 -3.99 16.12 -8.36
CA ALA A 204 -5.27 15.61 -7.88
C ALA A 204 -6.12 16.68 -7.15
N TYR A 205 -5.58 17.84 -6.83
CA TYR A 205 -6.35 18.95 -6.25
C TYR A 205 -7.22 19.66 -7.29
N ASP A 206 -6.91 19.56 -8.58
CA ASP A 206 -7.79 20.05 -9.66
C ASP A 206 -8.93 19.08 -9.96
N ALA A 207 -10.17 19.57 -9.96
CA ALA A 207 -11.36 18.76 -10.20
C ALA A 207 -11.45 18.21 -11.63
N GLY A 208 -10.92 18.94 -12.60
CA GLY A 208 -10.84 18.50 -14.01
C GLY A 208 -9.81 17.39 -14.17
N ALA A 209 -8.66 17.53 -13.49
CA ALA A 209 -7.62 16.51 -13.45
C ALA A 209 -8.14 15.18 -12.85
N ARG A 210 -8.89 15.24 -11.73
CA ARG A 210 -9.52 14.05 -11.13
C ARG A 210 -10.49 13.36 -12.10
N LYS A 211 -11.33 14.13 -12.80
CA LYS A 211 -12.26 13.58 -13.80
C LYS A 211 -11.52 12.92 -14.96
N MET A 212 -10.42 13.53 -15.43
CA MET A 212 -9.62 12.97 -16.51
C MET A 212 -8.87 11.70 -16.07
N PHE A 213 -8.30 11.67 -14.88
CA PHE A 213 -7.67 10.49 -14.31
C PHE A 213 -8.65 9.31 -14.25
N TRP A 214 -9.85 9.53 -13.69
CA TRP A 214 -10.88 8.49 -13.69
C TRP A 214 -11.27 8.05 -15.09
N ARG A 215 -11.53 8.99 -16.02
CA ARG A 215 -11.89 8.65 -17.39
C ARG A 215 -10.86 7.72 -18.05
N GLN A 216 -9.57 7.99 -17.86
CA GLN A 216 -8.49 7.15 -18.41
C GLN A 216 -8.51 5.74 -17.80
N MET A 217 -8.79 5.62 -16.51
CA MET A 217 -8.96 4.31 -15.86
C MET A 217 -10.21 3.59 -16.33
N ASP A 218 -11.33 4.28 -16.45
CA ASP A 218 -12.61 3.74 -16.91
C ASP A 218 -12.51 3.17 -18.33
N GLU A 219 -12.00 3.99 -19.25
CA GLU A 219 -11.83 3.62 -20.66
C GLU A 219 -10.85 2.46 -20.89
N ASN A 220 -9.89 2.23 -20.00
CA ASN A 220 -8.83 1.26 -20.19
C ASN A 220 -8.90 0.02 -19.27
N LEU A 221 -9.52 0.14 -18.08
CA LEU A 221 -9.52 -0.94 -17.08
C LEU A 221 -10.92 -1.34 -16.59
N TYR A 222 -11.91 -0.44 -16.64
CA TYR A 222 -13.19 -0.70 -15.98
C TYR A 222 -14.31 -0.99 -16.96
N THR A 223 -14.85 0.03 -17.65
CA THR A 223 -15.93 -0.15 -18.63
C THR A 223 -15.47 -1.02 -19.81
N LYS A 224 -14.22 -0.86 -20.26
CA LYS A 224 -13.62 -1.69 -21.32
C LYS A 224 -13.75 -3.19 -21.06
N TYR A 225 -13.63 -3.58 -19.81
CA TYR A 225 -13.71 -4.98 -19.37
C TYR A 225 -14.99 -5.26 -18.57
N LYS A 226 -16.09 -4.64 -18.93
CA LYS A 226 -17.45 -4.87 -18.42
C LYS A 226 -17.51 -4.86 -16.88
N PHE A 227 -16.81 -3.90 -16.27
CA PHE A 227 -16.73 -3.74 -14.81
C PHE A 227 -16.11 -4.93 -14.09
N GLY A 228 -15.21 -5.66 -14.73
CA GLY A 228 -14.57 -6.84 -14.17
C GLY A 228 -13.51 -6.54 -13.09
N THR A 229 -13.10 -5.28 -12.92
CA THR A 229 -12.27 -4.84 -11.80
C THR A 229 -13.15 -4.58 -10.59
N ASP A 230 -12.89 -5.30 -9.48
CA ASP A 230 -13.69 -5.20 -8.25
C ASP A 230 -13.17 -4.15 -7.26
N ALA A 231 -11.89 -3.80 -7.33
CA ALA A 231 -11.26 -2.86 -6.41
C ALA A 231 -9.98 -2.24 -6.98
N TRP A 232 -9.54 -1.14 -6.37
CA TRP A 232 -8.40 -0.34 -6.82
C TRP A 232 -7.36 -0.22 -5.71
N TRP A 233 -6.12 -0.45 -6.07
CA TRP A 233 -4.99 -0.25 -5.17
C TRP A 233 -4.25 1.02 -5.60
N MET A 234 -4.46 2.10 -4.83
CA MET A 234 -3.88 3.42 -5.02
C MET A 234 -2.49 3.47 -4.39
N ASP A 235 -1.51 2.85 -5.05
CA ASP A 235 -0.14 2.86 -4.57
C ASP A 235 0.53 4.23 -4.77
N ALA A 236 1.52 4.55 -3.96
CA ALA A 236 2.35 5.76 -3.99
C ALA A 236 1.55 7.09 -3.97
N SER A 237 0.37 7.10 -3.37
CA SER A 237 -0.50 8.29 -3.26
C SER A 237 -0.06 9.29 -2.18
N GLU A 238 1.23 9.36 -1.84
CA GLU A 238 1.80 10.36 -0.91
C GLU A 238 1.91 11.79 -1.49
N PRO A 239 2.21 12.10 -2.76
CA PRO A 239 2.73 11.36 -3.89
C PRO A 239 4.23 11.04 -3.77
N ASN A 240 4.61 9.82 -4.13
CA ASN A 240 6.00 9.37 -4.07
C ASN A 240 6.66 9.37 -5.45
N VAL A 241 7.25 10.48 -5.84
CA VAL A 241 7.92 10.62 -7.14
C VAL A 241 9.22 9.80 -7.16
N ARG A 242 9.96 9.82 -6.05
CA ARG A 242 11.21 9.08 -5.87
C ARG A 242 11.40 8.69 -4.41
N ASP A 243 11.74 7.44 -4.17
CA ASP A 243 12.06 6.95 -2.81
C ASP A 243 13.28 7.66 -2.21
N CYS A 244 13.33 7.68 -0.88
CA CYS A 244 14.42 8.27 -0.11
C CYS A 244 14.69 9.76 -0.41
N THR A 245 13.76 10.46 -1.06
CA THR A 245 13.86 11.89 -1.33
C THR A 245 13.57 12.69 -0.07
N PRO A 246 14.36 13.73 0.27
CA PRO A 246 14.04 14.62 1.39
C PRO A 246 12.65 15.26 1.24
N MET A 247 11.94 15.44 2.35
CA MET A 247 10.55 15.92 2.33
C MET A 247 10.40 17.27 1.61
N TRP A 248 11.32 18.20 1.81
CA TRP A 248 11.28 19.49 1.09
C TRP A 248 11.31 19.32 -0.43
N TYR A 249 12.07 18.33 -0.92
CA TYR A 249 12.17 18.07 -2.36
C TYR A 249 10.94 17.32 -2.88
N ARG A 250 10.39 16.38 -2.12
CA ARG A 250 9.09 15.76 -2.47
C ARG A 250 7.99 16.82 -2.65
N LYS A 251 7.94 17.81 -1.75
CA LYS A 251 7.02 18.94 -1.88
C LYS A 251 7.29 19.76 -3.14
N ALA A 252 8.57 20.03 -3.45
CA ALA A 252 8.92 20.72 -4.69
C ALA A 252 8.53 19.95 -5.95
N LEU A 253 8.67 18.61 -5.93
CA LEU A 253 8.27 17.75 -7.06
C LEU A 253 6.75 17.65 -7.25
N SER A 254 5.95 17.97 -6.22
CA SER A 254 4.50 17.77 -6.16
C SER A 254 3.73 19.08 -6.09
N GLY A 255 4.23 20.13 -6.74
CA GLY A 255 3.59 21.44 -6.70
C GLY A 255 4.06 22.40 -7.80
N PRO A 256 3.48 23.62 -7.86
CA PRO A 256 2.32 24.04 -7.05
C PRO A 256 1.07 23.23 -7.36
N THR A 257 0.15 23.14 -6.39
CA THR A 257 -1.17 22.52 -6.58
C THR A 257 -2.20 23.55 -7.04
N ALA A 258 -3.36 23.09 -7.53
CA ALA A 258 -4.47 23.96 -7.89
C ALA A 258 -5.03 24.78 -6.71
N LEU A 259 -4.76 24.36 -5.47
CA LEU A 259 -5.21 25.07 -4.26
C LEU A 259 -4.14 25.97 -3.64
N GLY A 260 -2.88 25.81 -4.00
CA GLY A 260 -1.78 26.58 -3.44
C GLY A 260 -0.47 25.80 -3.38
N THR A 261 0.38 26.12 -2.39
CA THR A 261 1.70 25.50 -2.29
C THR A 261 1.62 24.05 -1.85
N SER A 262 2.51 23.23 -2.37
CA SER A 262 2.62 21.83 -1.91
C SER A 262 3.00 21.74 -0.43
N THR A 263 3.70 22.71 0.13
CA THR A 263 4.03 22.73 1.57
C THR A 263 2.77 22.71 2.45
N GLU A 264 1.69 23.37 2.00
CA GLU A 264 0.40 23.41 2.69
C GLU A 264 -0.43 22.15 2.45
N TYR A 265 -0.49 21.67 1.21
CA TYR A 265 -1.45 20.66 0.80
C TYR A 265 -0.89 19.24 0.67
N PHE A 266 0.41 19.03 0.68
CA PHE A 266 1.08 17.74 0.38
C PHE A 266 0.45 16.52 1.09
N ASN A 267 0.12 16.66 2.36
CA ASN A 267 -0.37 15.54 3.18
C ASN A 267 -1.79 15.07 2.80
N ALA A 268 -2.57 15.90 2.09
CA ALA A 268 -3.95 15.60 1.72
C ALA A 268 -4.08 14.98 0.30
N TYR A 269 -2.97 14.66 -0.37
CA TYR A 269 -3.02 14.14 -1.74
C TYR A 269 -3.82 12.83 -1.85
N SER A 270 -3.66 11.90 -0.89
CA SER A 270 -4.35 10.62 -0.93
C SER A 270 -5.87 10.77 -0.91
N ILE A 271 -6.42 11.68 -0.10
CA ILE A 271 -7.88 11.83 0.00
C ILE A 271 -8.49 12.41 -1.28
N VAL A 272 -7.80 13.35 -1.97
CA VAL A 272 -8.30 13.88 -3.25
C VAL A 272 -8.11 12.88 -4.40
N ASN A 273 -7.08 12.04 -4.34
CA ASN A 273 -6.93 10.93 -5.29
C ASN A 273 -8.00 9.84 -5.07
N ALA A 274 -8.35 9.55 -3.81
CA ALA A 274 -9.47 8.64 -3.47
C ALA A 274 -10.82 9.20 -3.96
N ASP A 275 -11.05 10.51 -3.81
CA ASP A 275 -12.22 11.20 -4.34
C ASP A 275 -12.39 10.98 -5.84
N ALA A 276 -11.30 11.07 -6.62
CA ALA A 276 -11.31 10.85 -8.07
C ALA A 276 -11.88 9.49 -8.45
N ILE A 277 -11.38 8.43 -7.82
CA ILE A 277 -11.77 7.05 -8.13
C ILE A 277 -13.16 6.73 -7.57
N TYR A 278 -13.43 7.13 -6.32
CA TYR A 278 -14.73 6.86 -5.68
C TYR A 278 -15.89 7.45 -6.45
N HIS A 279 -15.86 8.75 -6.70
CA HIS A 279 -16.94 9.42 -7.44
C HIS A 279 -16.94 9.02 -8.91
N GLY A 280 -15.79 8.80 -9.51
CA GLY A 280 -15.66 8.32 -10.86
C GLY A 280 -16.37 6.98 -11.04
N GLN A 281 -16.04 5.95 -10.26
CA GLN A 281 -16.70 4.65 -10.35
C GLN A 281 -18.20 4.75 -10.06
N ARG A 282 -18.59 5.50 -9.03
CA ARG A 282 -20.00 5.69 -8.69
C ARG A 282 -20.80 6.36 -9.79
N SER A 283 -20.17 7.20 -10.62
CA SER A 283 -20.83 7.87 -11.72
C SER A 283 -21.19 6.94 -12.87
N VAL A 284 -20.40 5.90 -13.10
CA VAL A 284 -20.61 4.92 -14.20
C VAL A 284 -21.27 3.63 -13.74
N ASN A 285 -21.04 3.22 -12.47
CA ASN A 285 -21.64 2.01 -11.89
C ASN A 285 -22.11 2.26 -10.45
N PRO A 286 -23.28 2.90 -10.25
CA PRO A 286 -23.78 3.26 -8.92
C PRO A 286 -24.17 2.05 -8.05
N ASN A 287 -24.37 0.88 -8.65
CA ASN A 287 -24.82 -0.32 -7.95
C ASN A 287 -23.66 -1.16 -7.37
N GLN A 288 -22.43 -0.93 -7.82
CA GLN A 288 -21.26 -1.63 -7.28
C GLN A 288 -20.62 -0.78 -6.18
N ARG A 289 -20.37 -1.39 -5.01
CA ARG A 289 -19.61 -0.76 -3.95
C ARG A 289 -18.17 -0.54 -4.39
N VAL A 290 -17.66 0.65 -4.13
CA VAL A 290 -16.25 0.98 -4.35
C VAL A 290 -15.43 0.38 -3.20
N PHE A 291 -14.23 -0.07 -3.49
CA PHE A 291 -13.22 -0.38 -2.49
C PHE A 291 -11.84 0.08 -2.97
N LEU A 292 -11.17 0.84 -2.12
CA LEU A 292 -9.86 1.42 -2.39
C LEU A 292 -8.87 0.96 -1.31
N LEU A 293 -7.63 0.71 -1.72
CA LEU A 293 -6.50 0.48 -0.82
C LEU A 293 -5.45 1.54 -1.10
N THR A 294 -4.98 2.25 -0.07
CA THR A 294 -3.94 3.29 -0.21
C THR A 294 -2.86 3.17 0.86
N ARG A 295 -1.63 3.56 0.52
CA ARG A 295 -0.49 3.58 1.46
C ARG A 295 -0.49 4.80 2.37
N SER A 296 -1.18 5.85 1.99
CA SER A 296 -1.27 7.11 2.72
C SER A 296 -2.71 7.41 3.11
N GLY A 297 -2.92 7.92 4.31
CA GLY A 297 -4.23 8.26 4.84
C GLY A 297 -4.30 9.70 5.34
N PHE A 298 -5.46 10.32 5.17
CA PHE A 298 -5.78 11.63 5.69
C PHE A 298 -7.14 11.65 6.38
N ALA A 299 -7.36 12.64 7.23
CA ALA A 299 -8.63 12.79 7.95
C ALA A 299 -9.83 12.83 6.99
N GLY A 300 -10.79 11.92 7.15
CA GLY A 300 -11.96 11.82 6.28
C GLY A 300 -11.85 10.80 5.15
N GLU A 301 -10.74 10.12 4.98
CA GLU A 301 -10.51 9.13 3.93
C GLU A 301 -11.51 7.96 3.99
N GLN A 302 -12.02 7.62 5.18
CA GLN A 302 -13.02 6.58 5.38
C GLN A 302 -14.30 6.77 4.57
N ARG A 303 -14.65 8.00 4.19
CA ARG A 303 -15.87 8.29 3.40
C ARG A 303 -15.78 7.80 1.95
N TYR A 304 -14.59 7.57 1.45
CA TYR A 304 -14.35 7.11 0.09
C TYR A 304 -14.13 5.59 -0.01
N SER A 305 -14.62 4.82 0.94
CA SER A 305 -14.42 3.35 0.98
C SER A 305 -12.95 2.93 0.97
N THR A 306 -12.11 3.70 1.62
CA THR A 306 -10.66 3.50 1.59
C THR A 306 -10.19 2.71 2.80
N ALA A 307 -9.37 1.70 2.54
CA ALA A 307 -8.56 1.01 3.51
C ALA A 307 -7.10 1.42 3.36
N ILE A 308 -6.33 1.29 4.44
CA ILE A 308 -4.94 1.73 4.50
C ILE A 308 -4.03 0.55 4.80
N TRP A 309 -2.84 0.51 4.18
CA TRP A 309 -1.76 -0.38 4.60
C TRP A 309 -0.50 0.42 4.95
N SER A 310 0.39 -0.20 5.69
CA SER A 310 1.55 0.46 6.29
C SER A 310 2.76 0.63 5.37
N GLY A 311 2.63 0.35 4.08
CA GLY A 311 3.70 0.48 3.09
C GLY A 311 4.71 -0.67 3.10
N ASP A 312 5.88 -0.42 2.54
CA ASP A 312 6.92 -1.40 2.25
C ASP A 312 7.75 -1.75 3.51
N ILE A 313 7.10 -2.38 4.47
CA ILE A 313 7.72 -2.79 5.73
C ILE A 313 8.68 -3.97 5.55
N ALA A 314 9.68 -4.10 6.42
CA ALA A 314 10.64 -5.17 6.32
C ALA A 314 10.11 -6.50 6.90
N THR A 315 10.65 -7.61 6.37
CA THR A 315 10.38 -8.96 6.87
C THR A 315 11.19 -9.22 8.15
N ARG A 316 10.71 -8.67 9.28
CA ARG A 316 11.37 -8.72 10.59
C ARG A 316 10.36 -8.88 11.72
N TRP A 317 10.79 -9.43 12.84
CA TRP A 317 10.00 -9.54 14.06
C TRP A 317 9.62 -8.18 14.65
N GLU A 318 10.55 -7.22 14.61
CA GLU A 318 10.34 -5.86 15.08
C GLU A 318 9.29 -5.13 14.26
N ASP A 319 9.33 -5.29 12.94
CA ASP A 319 8.33 -4.71 12.04
C ASP A 319 6.95 -5.32 12.31
N MET A 320 6.84 -6.65 12.45
CA MET A 320 5.58 -7.29 12.81
C MET A 320 5.02 -6.76 14.14
N ARG A 321 5.88 -6.61 15.16
CA ARG A 321 5.49 -6.05 16.46
C ARG A 321 5.00 -4.61 16.34
N ALA A 322 5.68 -3.79 15.54
CA ALA A 322 5.31 -2.39 15.31
C ALA A 322 3.92 -2.26 14.64
N GLN A 323 3.56 -3.21 13.76
CA GLN A 323 2.25 -3.21 13.10
C GLN A 323 1.08 -3.36 14.06
N MET A 324 1.25 -4.09 15.16
CA MET A 324 0.19 -4.25 16.17
C MET A 324 -0.18 -2.90 16.79
N THR A 325 0.82 -2.12 17.18
CA THR A 325 0.62 -0.78 17.75
C THR A 325 0.10 0.21 16.69
N ALA A 326 0.67 0.17 15.49
CA ALA A 326 0.25 1.04 14.39
C ALA A 326 -1.21 0.82 14.03
N GLY A 327 -1.67 -0.42 13.95
CA GLY A 327 -3.05 -0.75 13.61
C GLY A 327 -4.06 -0.24 14.64
N LEU A 328 -3.75 -0.37 15.92
CA LEU A 328 -4.59 0.20 16.99
C LEU A 328 -4.67 1.73 16.86
N ASN A 329 -3.55 2.40 16.56
CA ASN A 329 -3.53 3.84 16.35
C ASN A 329 -4.33 4.27 15.11
N TYR A 330 -4.31 3.51 14.01
CA TYR A 330 -5.18 3.76 12.86
C TYR A 330 -6.66 3.70 13.23
N SER A 331 -7.05 2.68 13.99
CA SER A 331 -8.44 2.55 14.46
C SER A 331 -8.85 3.74 15.33
N MET A 332 -8.00 4.16 16.27
CA MET A 332 -8.24 5.31 17.14
C MET A 332 -8.23 6.65 16.38
N ALA A 333 -7.50 6.74 15.28
CA ALA A 333 -7.51 7.91 14.39
C ALA A 333 -8.75 7.96 13.47
N GLY A 334 -9.72 7.05 13.62
CA GLY A 334 -10.94 7.01 12.84
C GLY A 334 -10.82 6.28 11.49
N LEU A 335 -9.71 5.58 11.25
CA LEU A 335 -9.44 4.78 10.05
C LEU A 335 -9.49 3.28 10.40
N PRO A 336 -10.69 2.70 10.54
CA PRO A 336 -10.86 1.37 11.13
C PRO A 336 -10.42 0.24 10.18
N PHE A 337 -10.37 0.49 8.88
CA PHE A 337 -9.99 -0.50 7.88
C PHE A 337 -8.52 -0.31 7.50
N TRP A 338 -7.69 -1.13 8.08
CA TRP A 338 -6.26 -1.13 7.86
C TRP A 338 -5.71 -2.54 7.76
N GLY A 339 -4.56 -2.63 7.17
CA GLY A 339 -3.79 -3.86 7.06
C GLY A 339 -2.31 -3.55 6.90
N MET A 340 -1.58 -4.54 6.44
CA MET A 340 -0.15 -4.47 6.19
C MET A 340 0.21 -5.46 5.10
N ASP A 341 1.44 -5.41 4.63
CA ASP A 341 2.04 -6.48 3.86
C ASP A 341 2.40 -7.62 4.81
N GLN A 342 1.48 -8.61 4.92
CA GLN A 342 1.73 -9.73 5.82
C GLN A 342 2.90 -10.55 5.35
N GLY A 343 3.83 -10.77 6.27
CA GLY A 343 5.10 -11.38 6.00
C GLY A 343 6.22 -10.39 5.68
N GLY A 344 5.90 -9.08 5.62
CA GLY A 344 6.82 -8.01 5.24
C GLY A 344 7.01 -7.91 3.72
N PHE A 345 7.15 -6.68 3.21
CA PHE A 345 7.39 -6.44 1.79
C PHE A 345 8.87 -6.63 1.42
N CYS A 346 9.77 -5.88 2.09
CA CYS A 346 11.21 -5.94 1.87
C CYS A 346 11.83 -7.13 2.59
N VAL A 347 12.31 -8.11 1.83
CA VAL A 347 12.86 -9.34 2.40
C VAL A 347 14.35 -9.19 2.66
N GLU A 348 14.82 -9.59 3.85
CA GLU A 348 16.25 -9.59 4.17
C GLU A 348 17.01 -10.57 3.28
N ASN A 349 18.21 -10.16 2.82
CA ASN A 349 19.04 -10.95 1.92
C ASN A 349 19.34 -12.38 2.44
N ARG A 350 19.43 -12.55 3.76
CA ARG A 350 19.65 -13.88 4.37
C ARG A 350 18.50 -14.84 4.11
N TYR A 351 17.25 -14.37 4.12
CA TYR A 351 16.06 -15.18 3.78
C TYR A 351 15.98 -15.48 2.29
N VAL A 352 16.34 -14.50 1.45
CA VAL A 352 16.45 -14.69 0.01
C VAL A 352 17.46 -15.78 -0.31
N ALA A 353 18.68 -15.69 0.25
CA ALA A 353 19.73 -16.68 0.06
C ALA A 353 19.31 -18.07 0.58
N ALA A 354 18.66 -18.13 1.74
CA ALA A 354 18.19 -19.38 2.33
C ALA A 354 17.13 -20.08 1.47
N GLN A 355 16.20 -19.33 0.89
CA GLN A 355 15.22 -19.91 -0.04
C GLN A 355 15.89 -20.39 -1.34
N GLN A 356 16.84 -19.62 -1.91
CA GLN A 356 17.58 -20.04 -3.09
C GLN A 356 18.40 -21.32 -2.85
N GLU A 357 18.96 -21.48 -1.67
CA GLU A 357 19.67 -22.71 -1.26
C GLU A 357 18.69 -23.89 -1.15
N PHE A 358 17.54 -23.66 -0.54
CA PHE A 358 16.49 -24.67 -0.43
C PHE A 358 15.97 -25.13 -1.81
N ASP A 359 15.76 -24.20 -2.72
CA ASP A 359 15.31 -24.52 -4.09
C ASP A 359 16.30 -25.41 -4.84
N LYS A 360 17.60 -25.31 -4.51
CA LYS A 360 18.67 -26.12 -5.13
C LYS A 360 18.89 -27.45 -4.42
N THR A 361 18.75 -27.51 -3.10
CA THR A 361 19.24 -28.64 -2.29
C THR A 361 18.11 -29.39 -1.59
N GLY A 362 16.93 -28.80 -1.45
CA GLY A 362 15.84 -29.32 -0.64
C GLY A 362 16.09 -29.27 0.87
N LYS A 363 17.19 -28.65 1.33
CA LYS A 363 17.58 -28.60 2.74
C LYS A 363 17.22 -27.27 3.36
N GLU A 364 16.44 -27.31 4.43
CA GLU A 364 16.11 -26.14 5.24
C GLU A 364 17.28 -25.79 6.17
N ASN A 365 17.74 -24.54 6.11
CA ASN A 365 18.70 -23.98 7.05
C ASN A 365 17.99 -23.13 8.14
N ALA A 366 18.77 -22.58 9.07
CA ALA A 366 18.23 -21.80 10.19
C ALA A 366 17.47 -20.55 9.76
N ASP A 367 17.97 -19.82 8.75
CA ASP A 367 17.34 -18.61 8.26
C ASP A 367 16.01 -18.91 7.55
N LEU A 368 15.95 -19.99 6.76
CA LEU A 368 14.68 -20.39 6.12
C LEU A 368 13.65 -20.85 7.16
N LYS A 369 14.08 -21.56 8.19
CA LYS A 369 13.21 -21.96 9.30
C LYS A 369 12.65 -20.75 10.03
N GLU A 370 13.48 -19.75 10.32
CA GLU A 370 13.04 -18.49 10.93
C GLU A 370 12.07 -17.74 10.03
N TRP A 371 12.36 -17.61 8.73
CA TRP A 371 11.47 -16.97 7.78
C TRP A 371 10.09 -17.64 7.71
N ARG A 372 10.05 -18.98 7.66
CA ARG A 372 8.81 -19.76 7.66
C ARG A 372 8.01 -19.57 8.95
N GLU A 373 8.68 -19.52 10.10
CA GLU A 373 8.03 -19.23 11.38
C GLU A 373 7.48 -17.80 11.39
N LEU A 374 8.26 -16.82 10.96
CA LEU A 374 7.82 -15.43 10.87
C LEU A 374 6.59 -15.28 9.97
N GLN A 375 6.56 -15.94 8.80
CA GLN A 375 5.39 -15.97 7.92
C GLN A 375 4.16 -16.58 8.63
N ALA A 376 4.34 -17.69 9.34
CA ALA A 376 3.26 -18.32 10.08
C ALA A 376 2.71 -17.42 11.19
N ARG A 377 3.58 -16.78 11.98
CA ARG A 377 3.18 -15.85 13.05
C ARG A 377 2.49 -14.61 12.51
N TRP A 378 2.99 -14.09 11.40
CA TRP A 378 2.35 -12.93 10.75
C TRP A 378 0.96 -13.25 10.22
N ASN A 379 0.76 -14.45 9.67
CA ASN A 379 -0.57 -14.92 9.27
C ASN A 379 -1.50 -15.16 10.47
N GLN A 380 -0.98 -15.64 11.60
CA GLN A 380 -1.75 -15.74 12.84
C GLN A 380 -2.26 -14.37 13.30
N PHE A 381 -1.39 -13.36 13.32
CA PHE A 381 -1.78 -11.98 13.64
C PHE A 381 -2.77 -11.43 12.59
N GLY A 382 -2.46 -11.58 11.32
CA GLY A 382 -3.26 -11.09 10.20
C GLY A 382 -4.69 -11.62 10.17
N CYS A 383 -4.92 -12.83 10.68
CA CYS A 383 -6.26 -13.40 10.83
C CYS A 383 -7.22 -12.49 11.62
N PHE A 384 -6.70 -11.66 12.53
CA PHE A 384 -7.49 -10.77 13.38
C PHE A 384 -7.43 -9.29 12.95
N VAL A 385 -6.70 -9.00 11.89
CA VAL A 385 -6.58 -7.62 11.33
C VAL A 385 -7.73 -7.37 10.36
N PRO A 386 -8.27 -6.15 10.26
CA PRO A 386 -9.39 -5.85 9.35
C PRO A 386 -9.13 -6.30 7.91
N LEU A 387 -7.92 -6.04 7.36
CA LEU A 387 -7.52 -6.55 6.04
C LEU A 387 -6.50 -7.68 6.18
N TYR A 388 -6.89 -8.85 5.68
CA TYR A 388 -6.07 -10.05 5.69
C TYR A 388 -5.44 -10.27 4.31
N ARG A 389 -4.26 -9.66 4.06
CA ARG A 389 -3.59 -9.65 2.76
C ARG A 389 -2.15 -10.12 2.87
N ALA A 390 -1.79 -11.23 2.23
CA ALA A 390 -0.39 -11.59 1.99
C ALA A 390 0.16 -10.76 0.84
N HIS A 391 1.34 -10.12 1.03
CA HIS A 391 2.04 -9.38 -0.01
C HIS A 391 3.53 -9.24 0.30
N GLY A 392 4.34 -9.12 -0.74
CA GLY A 392 5.77 -8.82 -0.64
C GLY A 392 6.59 -9.28 -1.82
N GLN A 393 7.88 -8.92 -1.79
CA GLN A 393 8.90 -9.38 -2.71
C GLN A 393 9.17 -10.87 -2.55
N TRP A 394 9.91 -11.45 -3.49
CA TRP A 394 10.37 -12.83 -3.40
C TRP A 394 11.18 -13.09 -2.10
N PRO A 395 10.96 -14.23 -1.42
CA PRO A 395 10.22 -15.45 -1.78
C PRO A 395 8.69 -15.27 -1.81
N LEU A 396 8.05 -16.06 -2.67
CA LEU A 396 6.62 -15.95 -2.96
C LEU A 396 5.74 -16.24 -1.74
N ARG A 397 4.59 -15.58 -1.65
CA ARG A 397 3.71 -15.55 -0.46
C ARG A 397 2.55 -16.55 -0.51
N GLU A 398 2.36 -17.28 -1.60
CA GLU A 398 1.42 -18.39 -1.61
C GLU A 398 1.89 -19.47 -0.62
N VAL A 399 0.96 -20.02 0.18
CA VAL A 399 1.31 -20.90 1.29
C VAL A 399 2.17 -22.10 0.87
N TRP A 400 1.94 -22.65 -0.31
CA TRP A 400 2.74 -23.76 -0.86
C TRP A 400 4.14 -23.37 -1.35
N ASN A 401 4.40 -22.07 -1.49
CA ASN A 401 5.73 -21.53 -1.77
C ASN A 401 6.47 -21.16 -0.47
N ILE A 402 5.72 -20.85 0.59
CA ILE A 402 6.31 -20.60 1.91
C ILE A 402 6.87 -21.90 2.49
N ALA A 403 6.10 -22.98 2.45
CA ALA A 403 6.52 -24.25 3.03
C ALA A 403 5.82 -25.45 2.37
N PRO A 404 6.42 -26.66 2.42
CA PRO A 404 5.75 -27.90 2.02
C PRO A 404 4.48 -28.19 2.86
N ALA A 405 3.54 -28.94 2.30
CA ALA A 405 2.22 -29.16 2.91
C ALA A 405 2.25 -29.88 4.27
N ASP A 406 3.27 -30.67 4.54
CA ASP A 406 3.51 -31.35 5.81
C ASP A 406 4.19 -30.48 6.86
N HIS A 407 4.77 -29.36 6.45
CA HIS A 407 5.51 -28.43 7.32
C HIS A 407 4.56 -27.71 8.31
N PRO A 408 4.97 -27.48 9.58
CA PRO A 408 4.17 -26.77 10.57
C PRO A 408 3.70 -25.37 10.12
N ALA A 409 4.54 -24.60 9.45
CA ALA A 409 4.19 -23.28 8.96
C ALA A 409 3.03 -23.33 7.96
N TYR A 410 3.05 -24.24 6.98
CA TYR A 410 1.94 -24.45 6.03
C TYR A 410 0.63 -24.75 6.77
N LYS A 411 0.67 -25.73 7.66
CA LYS A 411 -0.51 -26.15 8.43
C LYS A 411 -1.09 -25.02 9.27
N THR A 412 -0.21 -24.22 9.89
CA THR A 412 -0.60 -23.06 10.69
C THR A 412 -1.27 -21.99 9.82
N ILE A 413 -0.66 -21.60 8.71
CA ILE A 413 -1.21 -20.59 7.79
C ILE A 413 -2.60 -21.00 7.30
N VAL A 414 -2.74 -22.23 6.83
CA VAL A 414 -4.04 -22.77 6.35
C VAL A 414 -5.09 -22.83 7.45
N ALA A 415 -4.70 -23.20 8.67
CA ALA A 415 -5.61 -23.27 9.82
C ALA A 415 -6.14 -21.87 10.19
N TYR A 416 -5.27 -20.85 10.22
CA TYR A 416 -5.66 -19.49 10.56
C TYR A 416 -6.43 -18.81 9.42
N ASP A 417 -6.11 -19.12 8.18
CA ASP A 417 -6.93 -18.69 7.04
C ASP A 417 -8.36 -19.22 7.17
N LYS A 418 -8.54 -20.52 7.39
CA LYS A 418 -9.88 -21.11 7.65
C LYS A 418 -10.55 -20.52 8.91
N LEU A 419 -9.77 -20.18 9.94
CA LEU A 419 -10.29 -19.52 11.13
C LEU A 419 -10.85 -18.14 10.80
N ARG A 420 -10.17 -17.36 9.94
CA ARG A 420 -10.65 -16.06 9.47
C ARG A 420 -12.07 -16.13 8.93
N TYR A 421 -12.34 -17.10 8.07
CA TYR A 421 -13.68 -17.28 7.47
C TYR A 421 -14.74 -17.70 8.50
N ARG A 422 -14.34 -18.43 9.54
CA ARG A 422 -15.25 -18.79 10.65
C ARG A 422 -15.55 -17.58 11.55
N LEU A 423 -14.61 -16.64 11.68
CA LEU A 423 -14.76 -15.42 12.49
C LEU A 423 -15.44 -14.28 11.73
N MET A 424 -15.55 -14.35 10.41
CA MET A 424 -16.08 -13.28 9.56
C MET A 424 -17.49 -12.77 9.96
N PRO A 425 -18.41 -13.55 10.54
CA PRO A 425 -19.69 -13.04 11.02
C PRO A 425 -19.59 -12.14 12.26
N TYR A 426 -18.48 -12.19 12.98
CA TYR A 426 -18.24 -11.42 14.20
C TYR A 426 -17.36 -10.21 13.96
#